data_583826530bc5b208b3589e2097ff0128
#
_entry.id   583826530bc5b208b3589e2097ff0128
#
_cell.length_a   1.000
_cell.length_b   1.000
_cell.length_c   1.000
_cell.angle_alpha   90.00
_cell.angle_beta   90.00
_cell.angle_gamma   90.00
#
_symmetry.space_group_name_H-M   'P 1'
#
loop_
_entity.id
_entity.type
_entity.pdbx_description
1 polymer ?
#
loop_
_entity_poly.entity_id
_entity_poly.type
_entity_poly.pdbx_seq_one_letter_code
_entity_poly.pdbx_strand_id
1 'polypeptide(L)'
;PAYREEEFVQLLQYADDFVFNSPNQLRKYGKRAKDAGKSVGLRVNPECSTQEGHAIYDPCAPGSRLGTTLANFDESLLPLLDGLHFHTLCEQNSDDLETTARAFEEKFEKYLHGLKWVNFGGGHHITRPDYDIERLVRTIEHFRDTYGVQVYLEPGEAVVYHAGFLVASVLETLHNGMDIAILDTSAACHMPDVLEMPYRPPLWQSGEPGEKAHTYRLGGPTCLAGDIIGDYSFDQPLQEGDRLVFEDMALYTMVKTNTFNGMPLPAILWRDEQGQGWLVKEFGYEDFKNRLS
;
A
#
# COMPACT_ATOMS: atom_id res chain seq x y z
N PRO A 1 -1.47 13.43 -4.08
CA PRO A 1 -1.25 14.71 -3.40
C PRO A 1 -1.46 15.93 -4.30
N ALA A 2 -1.65 15.76 -5.61
CA ALA A 2 -1.97 16.86 -6.53
C ALA A 2 -2.80 16.35 -7.70
N TYR A 3 -3.73 17.19 -8.19
CA TYR A 3 -4.51 16.91 -9.38
C TYR A 3 -4.03 17.77 -10.55
N ARG A 4 -3.98 17.20 -11.74
CA ARG A 4 -3.96 17.97 -12.98
C ARG A 4 -5.37 18.45 -13.30
N GLU A 5 -5.48 19.53 -14.08
CA GLU A 5 -6.78 20.11 -14.43
C GLU A 5 -7.69 19.10 -15.17
N GLU A 6 -7.11 18.40 -16.14
CA GLU A 6 -7.84 17.43 -16.96
C GLU A 6 -8.29 16.23 -16.14
N GLU A 7 -7.45 15.75 -15.22
CA GLU A 7 -7.76 14.65 -14.30
C GLU A 7 -8.90 15.05 -13.36
N PHE A 8 -8.85 16.25 -12.79
CA PHE A 8 -9.90 16.75 -11.90
C PHE A 8 -11.25 16.80 -12.61
N VAL A 9 -11.29 17.31 -13.84
CA VAL A 9 -12.54 17.38 -14.63
C VAL A 9 -13.12 15.98 -14.91
N GLN A 10 -12.26 15.00 -15.20
CA GLN A 10 -12.69 13.62 -15.40
C GLN A 10 -13.21 12.99 -14.10
N LEU A 11 -12.48 13.19 -12.99
CA LEU A 11 -12.84 12.64 -11.69
C LEU A 11 -14.19 13.16 -11.17
N LEU A 12 -14.61 14.38 -11.53
CA LEU A 12 -15.94 14.88 -11.18
C LEU A 12 -17.09 13.97 -11.68
N GLN A 13 -16.84 13.12 -12.67
CA GLN A 13 -17.85 12.20 -13.21
C GLN A 13 -17.93 10.88 -12.39
N TYR A 14 -16.87 10.53 -11.66
CA TYR A 14 -16.74 9.21 -11.03
C TYR A 14 -16.70 9.27 -9.50
N ALA A 15 -16.12 10.33 -8.93
CA ALA A 15 -15.95 10.45 -7.49
C ALA A 15 -17.11 11.21 -6.85
N ASP A 16 -17.52 10.80 -5.66
CA ASP A 16 -18.49 11.50 -4.82
C ASP A 16 -17.81 12.37 -3.75
N ASP A 17 -16.64 11.93 -3.29
CA ASP A 17 -15.84 12.63 -2.30
C ASP A 17 -14.48 13.04 -2.87
N PHE A 18 -14.06 14.28 -2.61
CA PHE A 18 -12.76 14.81 -3.01
C PHE A 18 -11.98 15.25 -1.78
N VAL A 19 -10.80 14.67 -1.59
CA VAL A 19 -9.87 15.09 -0.55
C VAL A 19 -8.71 15.83 -1.18
N PHE A 20 -8.58 17.12 -0.86
CA PHE A 20 -7.47 17.95 -1.34
C PHE A 20 -6.31 17.92 -0.35
N ASN A 21 -5.10 17.87 -0.87
CA ASN A 21 -3.90 17.73 -0.05
C ASN A 21 -3.43 19.05 0.59
N SER A 22 -3.88 20.20 0.08
CA SER A 22 -3.44 21.51 0.53
C SER A 22 -4.50 22.59 0.37
N PRO A 23 -4.40 23.71 1.14
CA PRO A 23 -5.26 24.87 0.96
C PRO A 23 -5.23 25.42 -0.48
N ASN A 24 -4.11 25.37 -1.17
CA ASN A 24 -4.01 25.83 -2.56
C ASN A 24 -4.85 25.00 -3.52
N GLN A 25 -4.85 23.68 -3.37
CA GLN A 25 -5.72 22.81 -4.17
C GLN A 25 -7.19 23.03 -3.83
N LEU A 26 -7.50 23.17 -2.53
CA LEU A 26 -8.86 23.43 -2.08
C LEU A 26 -9.40 24.77 -2.65
N ARG A 27 -8.59 25.84 -2.68
CA ARG A 27 -8.97 27.12 -3.33
C ARG A 27 -9.19 26.94 -4.83
N LYS A 28 -8.35 26.14 -5.49
CA LYS A 28 -8.42 25.94 -6.95
C LYS A 28 -9.64 25.12 -7.36
N TYR A 29 -9.94 24.06 -6.63
CA TYR A 29 -10.89 23.04 -7.06
C TYR A 29 -12.14 22.92 -6.17
N GLY A 30 -12.05 23.31 -4.90
CA GLY A 30 -13.08 23.04 -3.90
C GLY A 30 -14.45 23.56 -4.27
N LYS A 31 -14.54 24.83 -4.71
CA LYS A 31 -15.83 25.39 -5.14
C LYS A 31 -16.43 24.64 -6.33
N ARG A 32 -15.60 24.23 -7.29
CA ARG A 32 -16.07 23.49 -8.47
C ARG A 32 -16.59 22.10 -8.10
N ALA A 33 -15.93 21.43 -7.16
CA ALA A 33 -16.41 20.16 -6.63
C ALA A 33 -17.76 20.35 -5.91
N LYS A 34 -17.88 21.37 -5.07
CA LYS A 34 -19.16 21.72 -4.40
C LYS A 34 -20.26 22.06 -5.38
N ASP A 35 -19.99 22.85 -6.40
CA ASP A 35 -20.96 23.23 -7.44
C ASP A 35 -21.42 22.01 -8.26
N ALA A 36 -20.57 20.98 -8.37
CA ALA A 36 -20.91 19.67 -8.95
C ALA A 36 -21.61 18.70 -7.97
N GLY A 37 -21.98 19.18 -6.78
CA GLY A 37 -22.66 18.37 -5.76
C GLY A 37 -21.78 17.36 -5.03
N LYS A 38 -20.46 17.52 -5.11
CA LYS A 38 -19.50 16.60 -4.48
C LYS A 38 -19.20 16.99 -3.04
N SER A 39 -18.87 16.01 -2.22
CA SER A 39 -18.34 16.19 -0.88
C SER A 39 -16.85 16.59 -0.95
N VAL A 40 -16.44 17.50 -0.09
CA VAL A 40 -15.10 18.09 -0.14
C VAL A 40 -14.41 17.99 1.21
N GLY A 41 -13.20 17.46 1.20
CA GLY A 41 -12.34 17.41 2.37
C GLY A 41 -10.94 17.93 2.15
N LEU A 42 -10.25 18.13 3.26
CA LEU A 42 -8.84 18.52 3.29
C LEU A 42 -8.05 17.45 4.04
N ARG A 43 -6.98 16.96 3.42
CA ARG A 43 -6.00 16.12 4.12
C ARG A 43 -5.17 17.02 5.02
N VAL A 44 -5.15 16.68 6.30
CA VAL A 44 -4.33 17.32 7.32
C VAL A 44 -3.21 16.40 7.79
N ASN A 45 -2.13 17.01 8.29
CA ASN A 45 -1.01 16.30 8.87
C ASN A 45 -0.97 16.58 10.37
N PRO A 46 -1.26 15.61 11.24
CA PRO A 46 -1.19 15.79 12.67
C PRO A 46 0.23 15.92 13.22
N GLU A 47 1.27 15.76 12.36
CA GLU A 47 2.68 15.83 12.75
C GLU A 47 2.99 14.88 13.92
N CYS A 48 2.36 13.72 13.89
CA CYS A 48 2.54 12.63 14.84
C CYS A 48 2.76 11.34 14.05
N SER A 49 3.89 10.70 14.25
CA SER A 49 4.24 9.44 13.63
C SER A 49 4.45 8.37 14.67
N THR A 50 3.97 7.17 14.37
CA THR A 50 4.25 5.93 15.11
C THR A 50 5.07 4.96 14.25
N GLN A 51 5.58 5.42 13.10
CA GLN A 51 6.41 4.61 12.22
C GLN A 51 7.81 4.40 12.81
N GLU A 52 8.18 3.14 13.01
CA GLU A 52 9.51 2.76 13.48
C GLU A 52 10.35 2.20 12.31
N GLY A 53 11.50 2.81 12.06
CA GLY A 53 12.54 2.25 11.19
C GLY A 53 12.45 2.54 9.69
N HIS A 54 11.34 3.02 9.15
CA HIS A 54 11.16 3.21 7.69
C HIS A 54 10.63 4.60 7.32
N ALA A 55 11.54 5.58 7.25
CA ALA A 55 11.18 6.98 6.91
C ALA A 55 10.42 7.13 5.57
N ILE A 56 10.59 6.20 4.64
CA ILE A 56 9.88 6.21 3.35
C ILE A 56 8.36 6.02 3.50
N TYR A 57 7.91 5.41 4.60
CA TYR A 57 6.49 5.15 4.91
C TYR A 57 5.95 6.05 6.01
N ASP A 58 6.69 7.09 6.42
CA ASP A 58 6.22 8.08 7.39
C ASP A 58 5.61 9.31 6.70
N PRO A 59 4.27 9.39 6.59
CA PRO A 59 3.60 10.52 5.98
C PRO A 59 3.65 11.79 6.85
N CYS A 60 4.04 11.67 8.12
CA CYS A 60 4.10 12.75 9.10
C CYS A 60 5.52 13.27 9.34
N ALA A 61 6.53 12.70 8.68
CA ALA A 61 7.92 13.15 8.81
C ALA A 61 8.09 14.63 8.44
N PRO A 62 9.06 15.33 9.04
CA PRO A 62 9.41 16.70 8.63
C PRO A 62 9.70 16.78 7.12
N GLY A 63 9.09 17.76 6.45
CA GLY A 63 9.22 17.94 5.00
C GLY A 63 8.30 17.01 4.17
N SER A 64 7.42 16.24 4.79
CA SER A 64 6.42 15.46 4.07
C SER A 64 5.54 16.35 3.19
N ARG A 65 5.30 15.90 1.96
CA ARG A 65 4.38 16.55 1.02
C ARG A 65 2.92 16.20 1.26
N LEU A 66 2.62 15.37 2.26
CA LEU A 66 1.31 14.74 2.46
C LEU A 66 0.54 15.41 3.59
N GLY A 67 -0.51 16.13 3.22
CA GLY A 67 -1.41 16.80 4.14
C GLY A 67 -0.94 18.19 4.59
N THR A 68 -1.88 18.93 5.13
CA THR A 68 -1.72 20.31 5.62
C THR A 68 -1.47 20.27 7.13
N THR A 69 -0.35 20.85 7.59
CA THR A 69 -0.10 21.01 9.03
C THR A 69 -1.02 22.09 9.61
N LEU A 70 -1.20 22.11 10.93
CA LEU A 70 -2.01 23.14 11.59
C LEU A 70 -1.52 24.57 11.30
N ALA A 71 -0.20 24.76 11.25
CA ALA A 71 0.42 26.06 10.93
C ALA A 71 0.06 26.58 9.52
N ASN A 72 -0.25 25.67 8.59
CA ASN A 72 -0.61 26.00 7.22
C ASN A 72 -2.12 25.90 6.93
N PHE A 73 -2.92 25.60 7.96
CA PHE A 73 -4.37 25.47 7.82
C PHE A 73 -5.00 26.84 7.61
N ASP A 74 -5.84 26.97 6.58
CA ASP A 74 -6.52 28.22 6.26
C ASP A 74 -8.00 28.18 6.65
N GLU A 75 -8.32 28.79 7.78
CA GLU A 75 -9.68 28.81 8.33
C GLU A 75 -10.70 29.47 7.39
N SER A 76 -10.27 30.34 6.46
CA SER A 76 -11.17 30.96 5.48
C SER A 76 -11.79 29.95 4.51
N LEU A 77 -11.23 28.75 4.41
CA LEU A 77 -11.69 27.67 3.54
C LEU A 77 -12.67 26.71 4.23
N LEU A 78 -12.89 26.84 5.53
CA LEU A 78 -13.85 26.00 6.28
C LEU A 78 -15.24 25.90 5.64
N PRO A 79 -15.82 26.97 5.06
CA PRO A 79 -17.14 26.88 4.41
C PRO A 79 -17.19 25.93 3.21
N LEU A 80 -16.04 25.52 2.66
CA LEU A 80 -15.96 24.56 1.56
C LEU A 80 -15.88 23.12 2.06
N LEU A 81 -15.51 22.89 3.34
CA LEU A 81 -15.23 21.57 3.86
C LEU A 81 -16.49 20.85 4.33
N ASP A 82 -16.61 19.60 3.92
CA ASP A 82 -17.54 18.63 4.50
C ASP A 82 -16.80 17.69 5.48
N GLY A 83 -15.48 17.54 5.34
CA GLY A 83 -14.69 16.67 6.22
C GLY A 83 -13.20 16.96 6.26
N LEU A 84 -12.53 16.29 7.19
CA LEU A 84 -11.07 16.22 7.28
C LEU A 84 -10.60 14.79 7.13
N HIS A 85 -9.43 14.64 6.54
CA HIS A 85 -8.76 13.36 6.34
C HIS A 85 -7.35 13.44 6.91
N PHE A 86 -6.92 12.39 7.60
CA PHE A 86 -5.50 12.16 7.89
C PHE A 86 -5.13 10.72 7.53
N HIS A 87 -3.86 10.47 7.22
CA HIS A 87 -3.34 9.15 6.93
C HIS A 87 -1.94 9.09 7.51
N THR A 88 -1.78 8.40 8.60
CA THR A 88 -0.57 8.36 9.43
C THR A 88 0.05 6.97 9.51
N LEU A 89 -0.70 5.93 9.19
CA LEU A 89 -0.33 4.54 9.36
C LEU A 89 0.21 3.90 8.08
N CYS A 90 1.07 2.91 8.26
CA CYS A 90 1.45 1.92 7.27
C CYS A 90 1.63 0.58 7.98
N GLU A 91 0.78 -0.40 7.68
CA GLU A 91 0.79 -1.75 8.25
C GLU A 91 0.78 -1.80 9.80
N GLN A 92 -0.02 -0.93 10.42
CA GLN A 92 -0.03 -0.77 11.88
C GLN A 92 -1.34 -1.18 12.52
N ASN A 93 -1.29 -1.37 13.84
CA ASN A 93 -2.40 -1.79 14.67
C ASN A 93 -3.23 -0.58 15.17
N SER A 94 -4.30 -0.82 15.90
CA SER A 94 -5.24 0.19 16.38
C SER A 94 -4.71 1.07 17.52
N ASP A 95 -3.66 0.68 18.23
CA ASP A 95 -2.97 1.52 19.22
C ASP A 95 -2.20 2.66 18.55
N ASP A 96 -1.59 2.40 17.40
CA ASP A 96 -0.98 3.42 16.57
C ASP A 96 -2.03 4.40 16.03
N LEU A 97 -3.20 3.88 15.60
CA LEU A 97 -4.32 4.73 15.22
C LEU A 97 -4.78 5.60 16.39
N GLU A 98 -5.02 5.03 17.56
CA GLU A 98 -5.47 5.77 18.75
C GLU A 98 -4.49 6.91 19.07
N THR A 99 -3.19 6.64 19.00
CA THR A 99 -2.13 7.64 19.26
C THR A 99 -2.19 8.79 18.26
N THR A 100 -2.25 8.46 16.96
CA THR A 100 -2.24 9.49 15.90
C THR A 100 -3.59 10.20 15.77
N ALA A 101 -4.70 9.53 16.07
CA ALA A 101 -6.04 10.14 16.11
C ALA A 101 -6.15 11.14 17.26
N ARG A 102 -5.56 10.85 18.43
CA ARG A 102 -5.49 11.79 19.55
C ARG A 102 -4.70 13.05 19.19
N ALA A 103 -3.54 12.89 18.53
CA ALA A 103 -2.76 14.02 18.06
C ALA A 103 -3.50 14.85 16.97
N PHE A 104 -4.28 14.18 16.12
CA PHE A 104 -5.16 14.87 15.18
C PHE A 104 -6.25 15.65 15.92
N GLU A 105 -6.93 15.04 16.89
CA GLU A 105 -7.96 15.68 17.68
C GLU A 105 -7.42 16.91 18.43
N GLU A 106 -6.32 16.77 19.16
CA GLU A 106 -5.68 17.87 19.91
C GLU A 106 -5.39 19.12 19.01
N LYS A 107 -5.01 18.90 17.76
CA LYS A 107 -4.67 19.98 16.83
C LYS A 107 -5.87 20.57 16.10
N PHE A 108 -6.84 19.73 15.74
CA PHE A 108 -7.92 20.11 14.82
C PHE A 108 -9.31 20.09 15.44
N GLU A 109 -9.45 19.81 16.76
CA GLU A 109 -10.72 19.68 17.47
C GLU A 109 -11.71 20.81 17.15
N LYS A 110 -11.26 22.06 17.23
CA LYS A 110 -12.11 23.23 16.99
C LYS A 110 -12.74 23.27 15.58
N TYR A 111 -12.19 22.51 14.63
CA TYR A 111 -12.70 22.44 13.26
C TYR A 111 -13.61 21.24 13.02
N LEU A 112 -13.66 20.27 13.94
CA LEU A 112 -14.45 19.05 13.78
C LEU A 112 -15.95 19.29 13.94
N HIS A 113 -16.32 20.25 14.78
CA HIS A 113 -17.72 20.59 14.98
C HIS A 113 -18.34 21.18 13.72
N GLY A 114 -19.39 20.54 13.22
CA GLY A 114 -20.10 20.96 12.00
C GLY A 114 -19.60 20.30 10.71
N LEU A 115 -18.54 19.49 10.78
CA LEU A 115 -18.18 18.61 9.67
C LEU A 115 -19.16 17.42 9.57
N LYS A 116 -19.24 16.85 8.40
CA LYS A 116 -20.06 15.65 8.14
C LYS A 116 -19.30 14.36 8.39
N TRP A 117 -17.99 14.39 8.14
CA TRP A 117 -17.17 13.20 8.25
C TRP A 117 -15.71 13.50 8.61
N VAL A 118 -15.07 12.46 9.13
CA VAL A 118 -13.61 12.37 9.31
C VAL A 118 -13.13 11.07 8.69
N ASN A 119 -12.02 11.09 7.95
CA ASN A 119 -11.41 9.93 7.34
C ASN A 119 -10.04 9.69 7.99
N PHE A 120 -9.86 8.51 8.58
CA PHE A 120 -8.63 8.12 9.26
C PHE A 120 -7.57 7.53 8.31
N GLY A 121 -7.85 7.50 6.99
CA GLY A 121 -6.94 6.99 5.97
C GLY A 121 -6.76 5.48 6.00
N GLY A 122 -5.69 5.03 5.38
CA GLY A 122 -5.31 3.63 5.27
C GLY A 122 -4.21 3.21 6.23
N GLY A 123 -3.57 2.07 5.93
CA GLY A 123 -2.50 1.52 6.74
C GLY A 123 -2.95 0.70 7.95
N HIS A 124 -4.25 0.48 8.08
CA HIS A 124 -4.85 -0.34 9.15
C HIS A 124 -4.78 -1.83 8.78
N HIS A 125 -4.07 -2.62 9.56
CA HIS A 125 -3.95 -4.08 9.37
C HIS A 125 -5.13 -4.84 10.01
N ILE A 126 -6.36 -4.43 9.78
CA ILE A 126 -7.58 -4.90 10.47
C ILE A 126 -7.90 -6.38 10.28
N THR A 127 -7.29 -7.04 9.30
CA THR A 127 -7.45 -8.48 9.05
C THR A 127 -6.36 -9.34 9.69
N ARG A 128 -5.38 -8.73 10.35
CA ARG A 128 -4.38 -9.48 11.11
C ARG A 128 -5.01 -10.13 12.34
N PRO A 129 -4.58 -11.36 12.70
CA PRO A 129 -5.13 -12.06 13.88
C PRO A 129 -4.92 -11.35 15.22
N ASP A 130 -3.87 -10.52 15.33
CA ASP A 130 -3.49 -9.77 16.52
C ASP A 130 -4.00 -8.32 16.53
N TYR A 131 -4.84 -7.93 15.57
CA TYR A 131 -5.39 -6.57 15.50
C TYR A 131 -6.48 -6.37 16.56
N ASP A 132 -6.35 -5.32 17.38
CA ASP A 132 -7.34 -4.96 18.40
C ASP A 132 -8.54 -4.21 17.79
N ILE A 133 -9.52 -4.98 17.30
CA ILE A 133 -10.76 -4.45 16.70
C ILE A 133 -11.57 -3.62 17.70
N GLU A 134 -11.60 -4.01 18.99
CA GLU A 134 -12.39 -3.28 19.99
C GLU A 134 -11.82 -1.88 20.22
N ARG A 135 -10.50 -1.71 20.19
CA ARG A 135 -9.86 -0.39 20.27
C ARG A 135 -10.19 0.45 19.05
N LEU A 136 -10.15 -0.12 17.86
CA LEU A 136 -10.58 0.58 16.64
C LEU A 136 -12.02 1.08 16.79
N VAL A 137 -12.93 0.21 17.21
CA VAL A 137 -14.35 0.57 17.40
C VAL A 137 -14.49 1.69 18.40
N ARG A 138 -13.82 1.62 19.56
CA ARG A 138 -13.86 2.70 20.58
C ARG A 138 -13.34 4.02 20.01
N THR A 139 -12.27 4.00 19.22
CA THR A 139 -11.73 5.21 18.60
C THR A 139 -12.74 5.81 17.61
N ILE A 140 -13.38 4.99 16.78
CA ILE A 140 -14.43 5.44 15.85
C ILE A 140 -15.62 6.02 16.61
N GLU A 141 -16.11 5.33 17.63
CA GLU A 141 -17.24 5.76 18.45
C GLU A 141 -16.97 7.08 19.17
N HIS A 142 -15.75 7.27 19.68
CA HIS A 142 -15.35 8.54 20.28
C HIS A 142 -15.57 9.73 19.33
N PHE A 143 -15.08 9.65 18.09
CA PHE A 143 -15.26 10.74 17.12
C PHE A 143 -16.72 10.89 16.68
N ARG A 144 -17.43 9.80 16.44
CA ARG A 144 -18.84 9.81 16.07
C ARG A 144 -19.69 10.46 17.15
N ASP A 145 -19.50 10.08 18.40
CA ASP A 145 -20.36 10.49 19.51
C ASP A 145 -20.00 11.89 20.02
N THR A 146 -18.73 12.30 19.91
CA THR A 146 -18.27 13.64 20.34
C THR A 146 -18.60 14.73 19.31
N TYR A 147 -18.39 14.43 18.03
CA TYR A 147 -18.48 15.46 16.96
C TYR A 147 -19.68 15.27 16.03
N GLY A 148 -20.39 14.15 16.12
CA GLY A 148 -21.52 13.85 15.24
C GLY A 148 -21.11 13.53 13.80
N VAL A 149 -19.85 13.10 13.58
CA VAL A 149 -19.28 12.84 12.26
C VAL A 149 -19.41 11.38 11.86
N GLN A 150 -19.51 11.13 10.57
CA GLN A 150 -19.26 9.80 10.03
C GLN A 150 -17.75 9.55 9.94
N VAL A 151 -17.30 8.37 10.34
CA VAL A 151 -15.88 7.97 10.22
C VAL A 151 -15.70 7.07 9.02
N TYR A 152 -14.70 7.37 8.19
CA TYR A 152 -14.22 6.55 7.07
C TYR A 152 -12.85 5.96 7.37
N LEU A 153 -12.60 4.78 6.81
CA LEU A 153 -11.29 4.11 6.79
C LEU A 153 -10.97 3.68 5.35
N GLU A 154 -9.69 3.57 5.03
CA GLU A 154 -9.17 3.17 3.71
C GLU A 154 -8.24 1.94 3.80
N PRO A 155 -8.65 0.80 4.39
CA PRO A 155 -7.78 -0.35 4.65
C PRO A 155 -7.51 -1.18 3.37
N GLY A 156 -6.81 -0.62 2.40
CA GLY A 156 -6.60 -1.23 1.08
C GLY A 156 -5.91 -2.58 1.14
N GLU A 157 -4.78 -2.66 1.81
CA GLU A 157 -3.99 -3.89 1.96
C GLU A 157 -4.78 -4.99 2.68
N ALA A 158 -5.39 -4.67 3.80
CA ALA A 158 -6.14 -5.61 4.63
C ALA A 158 -7.26 -6.34 3.87
N VAL A 159 -7.81 -5.74 2.80
CA VAL A 159 -8.89 -6.33 1.99
C VAL A 159 -8.38 -7.52 1.16
N VAL A 160 -7.12 -7.47 0.71
CA VAL A 160 -6.53 -8.50 -0.17
C VAL A 160 -5.40 -9.29 0.50
N TYR A 161 -5.23 -9.11 1.81
CA TYR A 161 -4.27 -9.85 2.61
C TYR A 161 -4.56 -11.36 2.53
N HIS A 162 -3.53 -12.18 2.30
CA HIS A 162 -3.63 -13.62 2.04
C HIS A 162 -4.47 -14.03 0.79
N ALA A 163 -4.80 -13.09 -0.11
CA ALA A 163 -5.65 -13.39 -1.25
C ALA A 163 -4.89 -13.79 -2.52
N GLY A 164 -3.57 -13.57 -2.60
CA GLY A 164 -2.84 -13.84 -3.83
C GLY A 164 -1.43 -14.35 -3.63
N PHE A 165 -0.98 -15.13 -4.60
CA PHE A 165 0.32 -15.77 -4.65
C PHE A 165 1.05 -15.41 -5.93
N LEU A 166 2.38 -15.34 -5.87
CA LEU A 166 3.24 -15.33 -7.05
C LEU A 166 3.95 -16.68 -7.15
N VAL A 167 3.70 -17.39 -8.25
CA VAL A 167 4.37 -18.67 -8.54
C VAL A 167 5.53 -18.40 -9.47
N ALA A 168 6.72 -18.82 -9.07
CA ALA A 168 7.93 -18.73 -9.85
C ALA A 168 8.59 -20.08 -10.03
N SER A 169 9.36 -20.26 -11.09
CA SER A 169 10.12 -21.47 -11.36
C SER A 169 11.61 -21.23 -11.18
N VAL A 170 12.31 -22.22 -10.68
CA VAL A 170 13.78 -22.24 -10.64
C VAL A 170 14.29 -22.45 -12.06
N LEU A 171 15.09 -21.50 -12.56
CA LEU A 171 15.74 -21.57 -13.87
C LEU A 171 17.10 -22.26 -13.80
N GLU A 172 17.85 -22.00 -12.74
CA GLU A 172 19.20 -22.51 -12.56
C GLU A 172 19.57 -22.53 -11.08
N THR A 173 20.39 -23.47 -10.67
CA THR A 173 21.08 -23.48 -9.37
C THR A 173 22.58 -23.40 -9.56
N LEU A 174 23.26 -22.60 -8.75
CA LEU A 174 24.72 -22.44 -8.81
C LEU A 174 25.30 -22.24 -7.41
N HIS A 175 26.63 -22.36 -7.29
CA HIS A 175 27.34 -22.12 -6.05
C HIS A 175 28.37 -20.99 -6.22
N ASN A 176 28.31 -19.97 -5.34
CA ASN A 176 29.32 -18.94 -5.23
C ASN A 176 29.45 -18.50 -3.76
N GLY A 177 30.25 -19.24 -2.99
CA GLY A 177 30.36 -19.06 -1.54
C GLY A 177 29.12 -19.51 -0.75
N MET A 178 27.97 -19.59 -1.41
CA MET A 178 26.69 -20.13 -0.94
C MET A 178 25.91 -20.68 -2.12
N ASP A 179 24.88 -21.48 -1.86
CA ASP A 179 23.99 -21.96 -2.90
C ASP A 179 23.00 -20.85 -3.31
N ILE A 180 22.79 -20.73 -4.60
CA ILE A 180 21.96 -19.68 -5.22
C ILE A 180 20.99 -20.35 -6.19
N ALA A 181 19.74 -19.90 -6.21
CA ALA A 181 18.77 -20.27 -7.21
C ALA A 181 18.31 -19.01 -7.98
N ILE A 182 18.43 -19.04 -9.31
CA ILE A 182 17.91 -18.01 -10.21
C ILE A 182 16.49 -18.42 -10.61
N LEU A 183 15.54 -17.49 -10.43
CA LEU A 183 14.13 -17.70 -10.69
C LEU A 183 13.69 -16.97 -11.98
N ASP A 184 12.55 -17.37 -12.54
CA ASP A 184 11.87 -16.65 -13.64
C ASP A 184 11.07 -15.42 -13.14
N THR A 185 11.23 -15.04 -11.88
CA THR A 185 10.72 -13.82 -11.27
C THR A 185 11.86 -12.92 -10.78
N SER A 186 11.57 -11.66 -10.54
CA SER A 186 12.56 -10.63 -10.18
C SER A 186 12.04 -9.77 -9.03
N ALA A 187 12.87 -9.51 -8.03
CA ALA A 187 12.55 -8.54 -7.00
C ALA A 187 12.31 -7.15 -7.60
N ALA A 188 13.19 -6.72 -8.52
CA ALA A 188 13.09 -5.41 -9.15
C ALA A 188 11.84 -5.23 -10.03
N CYS A 189 11.36 -6.31 -10.66
CA CYS A 189 10.27 -6.24 -11.64
C CYS A 189 8.91 -6.64 -11.06
N HIS A 190 8.86 -7.61 -10.16
CA HIS A 190 7.61 -8.23 -9.74
C HIS A 190 7.30 -8.04 -8.26
N MET A 191 8.28 -7.69 -7.43
CA MET A 191 8.11 -7.40 -6.01
C MET A 191 9.07 -6.30 -5.53
N PRO A 192 8.97 -5.06 -6.10
CA PRO A 192 9.96 -4.01 -5.88
C PRO A 192 10.05 -3.55 -4.43
N ASP A 193 9.01 -3.75 -3.62
CA ASP A 193 9.06 -3.42 -2.18
C ASP A 193 10.09 -4.25 -1.42
N VAL A 194 10.48 -5.43 -1.92
CA VAL A 194 11.60 -6.21 -1.37
C VAL A 194 12.91 -5.40 -1.39
N LEU A 195 13.08 -4.54 -2.39
CA LEU A 195 14.27 -3.68 -2.53
C LEU A 195 14.07 -2.28 -1.93
N GLU A 196 12.86 -1.72 -2.04
CA GLU A 196 12.52 -0.37 -1.58
C GLU A 196 12.34 -0.30 -0.05
N MET A 197 11.74 -1.33 0.52
CA MET A 197 11.55 -1.54 1.94
C MET A 197 11.98 -2.97 2.28
N PRO A 198 13.28 -3.25 2.46
CA PRO A 198 13.79 -4.61 2.54
C PRO A 198 13.04 -5.49 3.53
N TYR A 199 12.33 -6.45 2.99
CA TYR A 199 11.68 -7.53 3.72
C TYR A 199 11.86 -8.83 2.96
N ARG A 200 11.68 -9.96 3.63
CA ARG A 200 11.72 -11.28 3.01
C ARG A 200 10.29 -11.78 2.82
N PRO A 201 9.78 -11.87 1.58
CA PRO A 201 8.43 -12.37 1.32
C PRO A 201 8.21 -13.76 1.93
N PRO A 202 7.06 -14.04 2.55
CA PRO A 202 6.71 -15.40 2.94
C PRO A 202 6.73 -16.34 1.73
N LEU A 203 7.34 -17.49 1.89
CA LEU A 203 7.46 -18.50 0.85
C LEU A 203 6.96 -19.85 1.36
N TRP A 204 5.97 -20.40 0.68
CA TRP A 204 5.31 -21.64 1.06
C TRP A 204 6.30 -22.79 1.27
N GLN A 205 6.19 -23.48 2.40
CA GLN A 205 7.03 -24.59 2.80
C GLN A 205 8.54 -24.31 2.92
N SER A 206 8.96 -23.05 2.90
CA SER A 206 10.34 -22.69 3.23
C SER A 206 10.54 -22.49 4.73
N GLY A 207 11.79 -22.33 5.13
CA GLY A 207 12.21 -21.96 6.48
C GLY A 207 13.15 -20.74 6.48
N GLU A 208 13.53 -20.32 7.69
CA GLU A 208 14.58 -19.32 7.88
C GLU A 208 15.94 -19.86 7.36
N PRO A 209 16.87 -19.00 6.97
CA PRO A 209 18.21 -19.41 6.56
C PRO A 209 18.84 -20.31 7.62
N GLY A 210 19.22 -21.55 7.22
CA GLY A 210 19.82 -22.55 8.11
C GLY A 210 18.84 -23.34 8.99
N GLU A 211 17.56 -23.07 8.94
CA GLU A 211 16.54 -23.84 9.68
C GLU A 211 16.36 -25.25 9.10
N LYS A 212 16.43 -25.36 7.77
CA LYS A 212 16.30 -26.62 7.05
C LYS A 212 17.61 -27.02 6.37
N ALA A 213 17.65 -28.21 5.79
CA ALA A 213 18.88 -28.85 5.30
C ALA A 213 19.61 -28.07 4.19
N HIS A 214 18.88 -27.36 3.34
CA HIS A 214 19.43 -26.68 2.17
C HIS A 214 19.04 -25.20 2.15
N THR A 215 20.02 -24.32 2.26
CA THR A 215 19.80 -22.85 2.22
C THR A 215 20.23 -22.29 0.87
N TYR A 216 19.34 -21.55 0.25
CA TYR A 216 19.58 -20.86 -1.03
C TYR A 216 19.30 -19.36 -0.91
N ARG A 217 20.13 -18.57 -1.59
CA ARG A 217 19.78 -17.22 -1.98
C ARG A 217 18.93 -17.25 -3.25
N LEU A 218 17.74 -16.70 -3.19
CA LEU A 218 16.85 -16.58 -4.35
C LEU A 218 17.05 -15.23 -5.03
N GLY A 219 17.27 -15.23 -6.33
CA GLY A 219 17.49 -14.03 -7.13
C GLY A 219 16.77 -14.07 -8.47
N GLY A 220 16.59 -12.90 -9.08
CA GLY A 220 16.00 -12.76 -10.40
C GLY A 220 17.05 -12.80 -11.52
N PRO A 221 16.60 -12.85 -12.79
CA PRO A 221 17.47 -12.97 -13.95
C PRO A 221 17.85 -11.61 -14.57
N THR A 222 17.55 -10.48 -13.89
CA THR A 222 17.88 -9.15 -14.44
C THR A 222 19.37 -8.82 -14.30
N CYS A 223 19.82 -7.79 -15.01
CA CYS A 223 21.20 -7.32 -14.92
C CYS A 223 21.52 -6.56 -13.61
N LEU A 224 20.52 -6.31 -12.75
CA LEU A 224 20.73 -5.66 -11.47
C LEU A 224 21.37 -6.62 -10.49
N ALA A 225 22.60 -6.37 -10.06
CA ALA A 225 23.30 -7.22 -9.07
C ALA A 225 22.53 -7.38 -7.74
N GLY A 226 21.70 -6.40 -7.40
CA GLY A 226 20.83 -6.42 -6.22
C GLY A 226 19.44 -7.01 -6.47
N ASP A 227 19.20 -7.72 -7.57
CA ASP A 227 17.94 -8.41 -7.84
C ASP A 227 17.84 -9.70 -7.00
N ILE A 228 17.83 -9.51 -5.70
CA ILE A 228 17.80 -10.57 -4.68
C ILE A 228 16.50 -10.51 -3.93
N ILE A 229 15.81 -11.64 -3.86
CA ILE A 229 14.52 -11.77 -3.17
C ILE A 229 14.75 -12.04 -1.68
N GLY A 230 15.67 -12.94 -1.36
CA GLY A 230 16.01 -13.28 0.01
C GLY A 230 16.72 -14.63 0.13
N ASP A 231 17.11 -14.97 1.35
CA ASP A 231 17.70 -16.26 1.69
C ASP A 231 16.65 -17.15 2.37
N TYR A 232 16.49 -18.40 1.90
CA TYR A 232 15.49 -19.34 2.37
C TYR A 232 16.10 -20.74 2.53
N SER A 233 15.52 -21.56 3.41
CA SER A 233 15.92 -22.95 3.53
C SER A 233 14.80 -23.93 3.17
N PHE A 234 15.19 -25.09 2.66
CA PHE A 234 14.31 -26.15 2.14
C PHE A 234 14.71 -27.52 2.68
N ASP A 235 13.75 -28.43 2.78
CA ASP A 235 13.99 -29.80 3.22
C ASP A 235 14.75 -30.65 2.17
N GLN A 236 14.57 -30.32 0.88
CA GLN A 236 15.22 -30.94 -0.26
C GLN A 236 16.01 -29.89 -1.06
N PRO A 237 17.07 -30.31 -1.77
CA PRO A 237 17.78 -29.41 -2.67
C PRO A 237 16.86 -28.95 -3.82
N LEU A 238 16.92 -27.65 -4.15
CA LEU A 238 16.21 -27.10 -5.29
C LEU A 238 16.80 -27.62 -6.61
N GLN A 239 15.94 -27.85 -7.58
CA GLN A 239 16.28 -28.27 -8.94
C GLN A 239 15.64 -27.35 -9.97
N GLU A 240 16.23 -27.29 -11.17
CA GLU A 240 15.64 -26.60 -12.32
C GLU A 240 14.22 -27.13 -12.59
N GLY A 241 13.27 -26.21 -12.74
CA GLY A 241 11.85 -26.50 -12.93
C GLY A 241 11.02 -26.60 -11.64
N ASP A 242 11.64 -26.60 -10.46
CA ASP A 242 10.90 -26.52 -9.21
C ASP A 242 10.09 -25.23 -9.14
N ARG A 243 8.87 -25.32 -8.60
CA ARG A 243 7.98 -24.17 -8.43
C ARG A 243 7.97 -23.70 -6.99
N LEU A 244 8.21 -22.42 -6.82
CA LEU A 244 8.19 -21.70 -5.56
C LEU A 244 6.95 -20.81 -5.51
N VAL A 245 6.27 -20.76 -4.35
CA VAL A 245 5.02 -20.02 -4.17
C VAL A 245 5.23 -18.95 -3.12
N PHE A 246 5.38 -17.72 -3.55
CA PHE A 246 5.43 -16.56 -2.67
C PHE A 246 4.02 -16.16 -2.25
N GLU A 247 3.83 -15.92 -0.96
CA GLU A 247 2.57 -15.57 -0.36
C GLU A 247 2.38 -14.05 -0.32
N ASP A 248 1.15 -13.59 -0.16
CA ASP A 248 0.77 -12.17 -0.05
C ASP A 248 1.18 -11.29 -1.24
N MET A 249 1.06 -11.83 -2.45
CA MET A 249 1.48 -11.16 -3.68
C MET A 249 0.33 -10.45 -4.45
N ALA A 250 -0.88 -10.35 -3.88
CA ALA A 250 -2.00 -9.62 -4.47
C ALA A 250 -2.05 -8.13 -4.12
N LEU A 251 -1.16 -7.69 -3.22
CA LEU A 251 -1.08 -6.32 -2.69
C LEU A 251 -0.40 -5.35 -3.68
N TYR A 252 0.47 -4.48 -3.17
CA TYR A 252 1.29 -3.58 -3.99
C TYR A 252 2.18 -4.30 -5.00
N THR A 253 2.62 -5.51 -4.71
CA THR A 253 3.39 -6.38 -5.61
C THR A 253 2.77 -6.45 -7.00
N MET A 254 1.49 -6.78 -7.09
CA MET A 254 0.80 -6.95 -8.37
C MET A 254 0.68 -5.64 -9.17
N VAL A 255 0.46 -4.50 -8.51
CA VAL A 255 0.26 -3.21 -9.18
C VAL A 255 1.56 -2.43 -9.43
N LYS A 256 2.64 -2.78 -8.75
CA LYS A 256 3.97 -2.19 -8.95
C LYS A 256 4.82 -2.91 -9.99
N THR A 257 4.33 -3.98 -10.62
CA THR A 257 5.09 -4.73 -11.63
C THR A 257 5.54 -3.85 -12.78
N ASN A 258 6.73 -4.14 -13.30
CA ASN A 258 7.31 -3.43 -14.42
C ASN A 258 8.07 -4.40 -15.35
N THR A 259 8.53 -3.89 -16.47
CA THR A 259 9.20 -4.67 -17.52
C THR A 259 10.68 -4.30 -17.66
N PHE A 260 11.32 -3.86 -16.60
CA PHE A 260 12.75 -3.58 -16.62
C PHE A 260 13.54 -4.78 -17.17
N ASN A 261 14.54 -4.50 -17.97
CA ASN A 261 15.43 -5.50 -18.60
C ASN A 261 14.68 -6.51 -19.52
N GLY A 262 13.46 -6.17 -19.96
CA GLY A 262 12.63 -7.05 -20.79
C GLY A 262 11.93 -8.18 -20.05
N MET A 263 11.89 -8.13 -18.72
CA MET A 263 11.16 -9.10 -17.93
C MET A 263 9.67 -9.11 -18.32
N PRO A 264 9.08 -10.29 -18.60
CA PRO A 264 7.66 -10.40 -18.87
C PRO A 264 6.85 -10.11 -17.59
N LEU A 265 5.68 -9.52 -17.73
CA LEU A 265 4.74 -9.41 -16.61
C LEU A 265 4.18 -10.80 -16.27
N PRO A 266 3.98 -11.13 -14.99
CA PRO A 266 3.37 -12.39 -14.57
C PRO A 266 1.94 -12.52 -15.13
N ALA A 267 1.59 -13.69 -15.62
CA ALA A 267 0.22 -13.99 -16.00
C ALA A 267 -0.71 -13.92 -14.78
N ILE A 268 -1.94 -13.48 -14.98
CA ILE A 268 -2.95 -13.39 -13.92
C ILE A 268 -3.91 -14.57 -14.06
N LEU A 269 -3.93 -15.41 -13.03
CA LEU A 269 -4.88 -16.51 -12.90
C LEU A 269 -5.83 -16.21 -11.74
N TRP A 270 -7.08 -16.57 -11.91
CA TRP A 270 -8.06 -16.56 -10.82
C TRP A 270 -8.47 -18.00 -10.48
N ARG A 271 -8.69 -18.26 -9.19
CA ARG A 271 -9.10 -19.58 -8.68
C ARG A 271 -10.29 -19.42 -7.75
N ASP A 272 -11.33 -20.22 -7.98
CA ASP A 272 -12.51 -20.24 -7.12
C ASP A 272 -12.33 -21.09 -5.85
N GLU A 273 -13.34 -21.08 -4.99
CA GLU A 273 -13.39 -21.85 -3.76
C GLU A 273 -13.36 -23.37 -4.01
N GLN A 274 -13.81 -23.82 -5.19
CA GLN A 274 -13.80 -25.22 -5.60
C GLN A 274 -12.43 -25.64 -6.17
N GLY A 275 -11.50 -24.71 -6.30
CA GLY A 275 -10.14 -24.92 -6.79
C GLY A 275 -10.02 -24.90 -8.31
N GLN A 276 -11.08 -24.55 -9.03
CA GLN A 276 -11.03 -24.36 -10.49
C GLN A 276 -10.36 -23.05 -10.82
N GLY A 277 -9.40 -23.06 -11.74
CA GLY A 277 -8.63 -21.90 -12.14
C GLY A 277 -8.93 -21.44 -13.56
N TRP A 278 -8.83 -20.13 -13.79
CA TRP A 278 -8.95 -19.50 -15.10
C TRP A 278 -7.78 -18.56 -15.35
N LEU A 279 -7.26 -18.57 -16.57
CA LEU A 279 -6.37 -17.53 -17.06
C LEU A 279 -7.19 -16.26 -17.29
N VAL A 280 -6.93 -15.23 -16.49
CA VAL A 280 -7.58 -13.92 -16.61
C VAL A 280 -6.85 -13.08 -17.64
N LYS A 281 -5.53 -13.07 -17.59
CA LYS A 281 -4.69 -12.31 -18.51
C LYS A 281 -3.31 -12.94 -18.64
N GLU A 282 -2.83 -12.96 -19.88
CA GLU A 282 -1.46 -13.29 -20.22
C GLU A 282 -0.79 -12.06 -20.85
N PHE A 283 0.49 -11.89 -20.61
CA PHE A 283 1.28 -10.80 -21.12
C PHE A 283 2.40 -11.35 -22.01
N GLY A 284 2.66 -10.67 -23.12
CA GLY A 284 3.66 -11.08 -24.07
C GLY A 284 4.57 -9.94 -24.54
N TYR A 285 5.36 -10.21 -25.57
CA TYR A 285 6.29 -9.22 -26.12
C TYR A 285 5.58 -7.93 -26.60
N GLU A 286 4.36 -8.03 -27.10
CA GLU A 286 3.61 -6.85 -27.57
C GLU A 286 3.28 -5.88 -26.42
N ASP A 287 3.06 -6.37 -25.19
CA ASP A 287 2.85 -5.50 -24.01
C ASP A 287 4.12 -4.68 -23.72
N PHE A 288 5.29 -5.29 -23.81
CA PHE A 288 6.57 -4.59 -23.67
C PHE A 288 6.81 -3.59 -24.80
N LYS A 289 6.67 -4.04 -26.06
CA LYS A 289 6.90 -3.24 -27.27
C LYS A 289 5.98 -2.02 -27.33
N ASN A 290 4.66 -2.22 -27.16
CA ASN A 290 3.67 -1.15 -27.28
C ASN A 290 3.79 -0.09 -26.17
N ARG A 291 4.50 -0.39 -25.09
CA ARG A 291 4.82 0.59 -24.05
C ARG A 291 5.96 1.52 -24.47
N LEU A 292 6.86 1.07 -25.32
CA LEU A 292 8.11 1.77 -25.63
C LEU A 292 8.17 2.35 -27.06
N SER A 293 7.21 2.04 -27.90
CA SER A 293 7.19 2.45 -29.30
C SER A 293 5.87 3.10 -29.73
#